data_f03968580e87961aa4415e375be04d12
#
_entry.id   f03968580e87961aa4415e375be04d12
#
_cell.length_a   1.000
_cell.length_b   1.000
_cell.length_c   1.000
_cell.angle_alpha   90.00
_cell.angle_beta   90.00
_cell.angle_gamma   90.00
#
_symmetry.space_group_name_H-M   'P 1'
#
loop_
_entity.id
_entity.type
_entity.pdbx_description
1 polymer ?
#
loop_
_entity_poly.entity_id
_entity_poly.type
_entity_poly.pdbx_seq_one_letter_code
_entity_poly.pdbx_strand_id
1 'polypeptide(L)'
;TPPALPPDLPQVFLPPAITFEWALRGHEEQVGQPLLVRERRLVYAPYLLALGTVRAVDQARGVSHQEAVARLVRPEVGPLGLNWDEGEVTVSKADLSPKPLGTGVYATVSPALARLRDLKRWESDFADYVYRRANVTIWYNPALKLYGRVGESRRDFRVRCEEQARRGRDAELKEARARMGKEMARVQAALRREQRELAGDQEELEARKREELLTLGESALNLLTGRRPWYMVSHASRKRTLTRKAKADVEESVAAIEDLEGQLDALAEEWKERAAEIHDRWAGTLAQIEQVAITPRRADVTVEFCGLAWVPSWQVMLEDGQRLDLPARGSD
;
A
#
# COMPACT_ATOMS: atom_id res chain seq x y z
N THR A 1 37.02 18.41 40.45
CA THR A 1 35.78 18.34 41.26
C THR A 1 34.63 18.83 40.39
N PRO A 2 33.52 18.14 40.35
CA PRO A 2 32.34 18.58 39.59
C PRO A 2 31.90 19.98 40.12
N PRO A 3 31.45 20.88 39.25
CA PRO A 3 30.94 22.20 39.67
C PRO A 3 29.68 22.02 40.52
N ALA A 4 29.48 22.97 41.46
CA ALA A 4 28.29 22.99 42.29
C ALA A 4 27.06 23.36 41.44
N LEU A 5 26.11 22.43 41.34
CA LEU A 5 24.84 22.58 40.59
C LEU A 5 23.65 22.45 41.54
N PRO A 6 22.47 22.96 41.19
CA PRO A 6 21.25 22.73 41.96
C PRO A 6 21.02 21.21 42.21
N PRO A 7 20.68 20.83 43.45
CA PRO A 7 20.51 19.41 43.81
C PRO A 7 19.34 18.74 43.04
N ASP A 8 18.38 19.53 42.61
CA ASP A 8 17.19 19.06 41.89
C ASP A 8 17.41 18.89 40.37
N LEU A 9 18.61 19.23 39.87
CA LEU A 9 18.94 19.07 38.45
C LEU A 9 19.47 17.66 38.19
N PRO A 10 18.74 16.81 37.45
CA PRO A 10 19.23 15.50 37.07
C PRO A 10 20.52 15.60 36.25
N GLN A 11 21.54 14.84 36.63
CA GLN A 11 22.83 14.83 35.95
C GLN A 11 23.15 13.42 35.47
N VAL A 12 23.61 13.33 34.24
CA VAL A 12 24.05 12.07 33.63
C VAL A 12 25.37 12.29 32.88
N PHE A 13 26.09 11.22 32.67
CA PHE A 13 27.34 11.22 31.92
C PHE A 13 27.19 10.38 30.69
N LEU A 14 27.60 10.89 29.54
CA LEU A 14 27.77 10.12 28.35
C LEU A 14 29.13 9.43 28.38
N PRO A 15 29.18 8.12 28.13
CA PRO A 15 30.45 7.40 28.10
C PRO A 15 31.31 7.84 26.90
N PRO A 16 32.63 7.93 27.05
CA PRO A 16 33.51 8.08 25.91
C PRO A 16 33.44 6.81 25.06
N ALA A 17 33.06 6.94 23.81
CA ALA A 17 32.93 5.86 22.84
C ALA A 17 34.14 5.80 21.88
N ILE A 18 34.92 6.90 21.84
CA ILE A 18 36.11 7.05 20.97
C ILE A 18 37.34 7.20 21.84
N THR A 19 38.32 6.33 21.64
CA THR A 19 39.62 6.45 22.32
C THR A 19 40.38 7.67 21.82
N PHE A 20 41.28 8.17 22.63
CA PHE A 20 42.11 9.31 22.25
C PHE A 20 42.88 9.06 20.96
N GLU A 21 43.50 7.89 20.86
CA GLU A 21 44.33 7.49 19.72
C GLU A 21 43.51 7.46 18.42
N TRP A 22 42.29 7.02 18.49
CA TRP A 22 41.40 6.97 17.33
C TRP A 22 40.94 8.39 16.93
N ALA A 23 40.56 9.23 17.89
CA ALA A 23 40.18 10.62 17.65
C ALA A 23 41.33 11.45 17.05
N LEU A 24 42.53 11.25 17.57
CA LEU A 24 43.75 11.91 17.05
C LEU A 24 44.00 11.51 15.61
N ARG A 25 44.04 10.20 15.32
CA ARG A 25 44.28 9.70 13.96
C ARG A 25 43.23 10.25 12.96
N GLY A 26 41.99 10.23 13.31
CA GLY A 26 40.95 10.79 12.43
C GLY A 26 41.17 12.29 12.13
N HIS A 27 41.64 13.04 13.10
CA HIS A 27 41.96 14.45 12.89
C HIS A 27 43.25 14.65 12.06
N GLU A 28 44.31 13.84 12.31
CA GLU A 28 45.54 13.84 11.49
C GLU A 28 45.25 13.54 10.02
N GLU A 29 44.37 12.57 9.75
CA GLU A 29 43.92 12.25 8.38
C GLU A 29 43.19 13.42 7.71
N GLN A 30 42.38 14.18 8.46
CA GLN A 30 41.68 15.36 7.94
C GLN A 30 42.63 16.54 7.62
N VAL A 31 43.62 16.74 8.49
CA VAL A 31 44.60 17.85 8.33
C VAL A 31 45.78 17.46 7.40
N GLY A 32 46.00 16.18 7.17
CA GLY A 32 47.03 15.65 6.28
C GLY A 32 48.43 15.72 6.87
N GLN A 33 48.58 15.87 8.20
CA GLN A 33 49.88 15.90 8.87
C GLN A 33 49.79 15.30 10.28
N PRO A 34 50.85 14.67 10.77
CA PRO A 34 50.92 14.15 12.14
C PRO A 34 50.99 15.32 13.13
N LEU A 35 50.33 15.15 14.28
CA LEU A 35 50.28 16.14 15.35
C LEU A 35 51.13 15.71 16.53
N LEU A 36 52.02 16.59 16.97
CA LEU A 36 52.86 16.35 18.17
C LEU A 36 52.11 16.79 19.41
N VAL A 37 51.65 15.79 20.17
CA VAL A 37 50.83 16.03 21.38
C VAL A 37 51.70 16.16 22.61
N ARG A 38 51.63 17.28 23.30
CA ARG A 38 52.30 17.55 24.54
C ARG A 38 51.53 17.06 25.77
N GLU A 39 50.23 17.37 25.81
CA GLU A 39 49.32 16.99 26.90
C GLU A 39 47.96 16.60 26.39
N ARG A 40 47.35 15.63 27.05
CA ARG A 40 45.96 15.25 26.80
C ARG A 40 45.17 15.13 28.08
N ARG A 41 43.91 15.46 28.02
CA ARG A 41 42.99 15.29 29.13
C ARG A 41 41.56 15.08 28.67
N LEU A 42 40.81 14.28 29.41
CA LEU A 42 39.40 14.11 29.19
C LEU A 42 38.64 15.26 29.85
N VAL A 43 37.84 15.99 29.08
CA VAL A 43 37.04 17.11 29.56
C VAL A 43 35.57 16.79 29.39
N TYR A 44 34.79 16.96 30.45
CA TYR A 44 33.34 16.84 30.42
C TYR A 44 32.72 18.20 30.23
N ALA A 45 32.10 18.46 29.08
CA ALA A 45 31.38 19.69 28.77
C ALA A 45 29.90 19.55 29.14
N PRO A 46 29.27 20.60 29.70
CA PRO A 46 27.86 20.54 30.08
C PRO A 46 26.95 20.79 28.88
N TYR A 47 26.00 19.88 28.66
CA TYR A 47 24.93 19.99 27.66
C TYR A 47 23.59 19.73 28.33
N LEU A 48 22.51 20.20 27.73
CA LEU A 48 21.15 19.79 28.05
C LEU A 48 20.77 18.60 27.17
N LEU A 49 20.40 17.51 27.81
CA LEU A 49 19.90 16.31 27.15
C LEU A 49 18.41 16.16 27.43
N ALA A 50 17.64 15.96 26.38
CA ALA A 50 16.24 15.54 26.47
C ALA A 50 16.01 14.26 25.67
N LEU A 51 15.39 13.29 26.32
CA LEU A 51 14.97 12.02 25.72
C LEU A 51 13.46 11.91 25.84
N GLY A 52 12.83 11.45 24.77
CA GLY A 52 11.40 11.22 24.78
C GLY A 52 11.00 10.20 23.75
N THR A 53 9.78 9.74 23.87
CA THR A 53 9.13 8.86 22.89
C THR A 53 7.84 9.50 22.44
N VAL A 54 7.52 9.31 21.17
CA VAL A 54 6.24 9.68 20.59
C VAL A 54 5.56 8.48 19.98
N ARG A 55 4.27 8.32 20.23
CA ARG A 55 3.46 7.24 19.71
C ARG A 55 2.41 7.79 18.76
N ALA A 56 2.42 7.31 17.51
CA ALA A 56 1.38 7.57 16.53
C ALA A 56 0.50 6.32 16.41
N VAL A 57 -0.72 6.40 16.89
CA VAL A 57 -1.67 5.26 16.88
C VAL A 57 -2.94 5.68 16.15
N ASP A 58 -3.26 4.94 15.08
CA ASP A 58 -4.53 5.03 14.37
C ASP A 58 -5.04 3.62 14.07
N GLN A 59 -5.91 3.13 14.93
CA GLN A 59 -6.47 1.78 14.80
C GLN A 59 -7.31 1.60 13.53
N ALA A 60 -8.02 2.65 13.10
CA ALA A 60 -8.84 2.57 11.89
C ALA A 60 -8.00 2.40 10.63
N ARG A 61 -6.78 2.94 10.63
CA ARG A 61 -5.81 2.83 9.54
C ARG A 61 -4.76 1.73 9.76
N GLY A 62 -4.85 1.02 10.89
CA GLY A 62 -3.90 -0.06 11.24
C GLY A 62 -2.50 0.45 11.54
N VAL A 63 -2.36 1.69 12.03
CA VAL A 63 -1.07 2.29 12.36
C VAL A 63 -0.81 2.21 13.85
N SER A 64 0.36 1.68 14.20
CA SER A 64 0.93 1.74 15.55
C SER A 64 2.44 1.90 15.37
N HIS A 65 2.92 3.12 15.58
CA HIS A 65 4.32 3.49 15.44
C HIS A 65 4.80 4.20 16.70
N GLN A 66 6.01 3.89 17.11
CA GLN A 66 6.69 4.56 18.22
C GLN A 66 8.08 4.98 17.76
N GLU A 67 8.40 6.23 18.01
CA GLU A 67 9.69 6.82 17.67
C GLU A 67 10.35 7.37 18.94
N ALA A 68 11.64 7.09 19.12
CA ALA A 68 12.44 7.70 20.16
C ALA A 68 13.11 8.97 19.62
N VAL A 69 13.05 10.03 20.40
CA VAL A 69 13.62 11.32 20.04
C VAL A 69 14.63 11.73 21.13
N ALA A 70 15.87 11.97 20.73
CA ALA A 70 16.92 12.46 21.61
C ALA A 70 17.47 13.78 21.08
N ARG A 71 17.65 14.74 21.97
CA ARG A 71 18.24 16.05 21.65
C ARG A 71 19.27 16.43 22.71
N LEU A 72 20.45 16.81 22.24
CA LEU A 72 21.58 17.23 23.07
C LEU A 72 22.01 18.64 22.65
N VAL A 73 21.61 19.64 23.39
CA VAL A 73 21.82 21.04 23.02
C VAL A 73 22.77 21.76 23.96
N ARG A 74 23.54 22.69 23.44
CA ARG A 74 24.32 23.58 24.32
C ARG A 74 23.37 24.49 25.09
N PRO A 75 23.63 24.73 26.39
CA PRO A 75 22.73 25.48 27.25
C PRO A 75 22.84 26.99 27.08
N GLU A 76 23.07 27.45 25.88
CA GLU A 76 23.04 28.86 25.55
C GLU A 76 21.58 29.25 25.30
N VAL A 77 20.94 29.77 26.35
CA VAL A 77 19.55 30.23 26.26
C VAL A 77 19.53 31.57 25.54
N GLY A 78 19.19 31.54 24.27
CA GLY A 78 18.91 32.75 23.48
C GLY A 78 17.55 33.38 23.88
N PRO A 79 17.21 34.56 23.35
CA PRO A 79 15.94 35.24 23.63
C PRO A 79 14.70 34.43 23.24
N LEU A 80 14.85 33.44 22.36
CA LEU A 80 13.78 32.54 21.87
C LEU A 80 13.72 31.18 22.62
N GLY A 81 14.56 30.97 23.67
CA GLY A 81 14.65 29.68 24.35
C GLY A 81 15.73 28.76 23.78
N LEU A 82 15.58 27.45 24.05
CA LEU A 82 16.52 26.44 23.58
C LEU A 82 16.20 26.03 22.12
N ASN A 83 17.25 25.93 21.31
CA ASN A 83 17.07 25.41 19.92
C ASN A 83 17.25 23.89 19.90
N TRP A 84 16.14 23.17 19.97
CA TRP A 84 16.14 21.70 19.89
C TRP A 84 16.47 21.15 18.51
N ASP A 85 16.46 21.97 17.45
CA ASP A 85 16.73 21.54 16.07
C ASP A 85 18.20 21.20 15.82
N GLU A 86 19.09 21.85 16.55
CA GLU A 86 20.54 21.71 16.36
C GLU A 86 21.16 20.55 17.14
N GLY A 87 20.39 19.87 17.95
CA GLY A 87 20.91 18.89 18.91
C GLY A 87 20.52 17.46 18.65
N GLU A 88 20.36 17.02 17.40
CA GLU A 88 20.05 15.62 17.11
C GLU A 88 21.16 14.69 17.55
N VAL A 89 20.80 13.63 18.27
CA VAL A 89 21.78 12.65 18.78
C VAL A 89 21.12 11.29 18.94
N THR A 90 21.87 10.24 18.64
CA THR A 90 21.44 8.85 18.86
C THR A 90 21.89 8.40 20.26
N VAL A 91 21.05 8.63 21.25
CA VAL A 91 21.29 8.26 22.65
C VAL A 91 20.01 7.71 23.26
N SER A 92 20.13 6.61 23.96
CA SER A 92 19.06 6.01 24.75
C SER A 92 19.33 6.15 26.25
N LYS A 93 18.31 5.91 27.07
CA LYS A 93 18.46 5.94 28.52
C LYS A 93 19.47 4.89 29.03
N ALA A 94 19.66 3.81 28.32
CA ALA A 94 20.60 2.75 28.65
C ALA A 94 22.06 3.19 28.48
N ASP A 95 22.31 4.18 27.62
CA ASP A 95 23.65 4.72 27.36
C ASP A 95 24.12 5.73 28.41
N LEU A 96 23.24 6.10 29.35
CA LEU A 96 23.52 7.12 30.35
C LEU A 96 24.12 6.50 31.60
N SER A 97 25.18 7.12 32.11
CA SER A 97 25.80 6.76 33.40
C SER A 97 25.47 7.82 34.47
N PRO A 98 25.15 7.40 35.70
CA PRO A 98 25.01 8.35 36.84
C PRO A 98 26.33 8.89 37.36
N LYS A 99 27.47 8.30 36.91
CA LYS A 99 28.82 8.67 37.37
C LYS A 99 29.74 8.84 36.16
N PRO A 100 30.76 9.70 36.27
CA PRO A 100 31.76 9.85 35.21
C PRO A 100 32.54 8.56 35.02
N LEU A 101 32.80 8.23 33.77
CA LEU A 101 33.63 7.09 33.38
C LEU A 101 35.07 7.62 33.17
N GLY A 102 35.93 7.35 34.12
CA GLY A 102 37.32 7.82 34.12
C GLY A 102 37.56 9.14 34.86
N THR A 103 38.85 9.47 35.02
CA THR A 103 39.28 10.74 35.64
C THR A 103 39.27 11.83 34.58
N GLY A 104 38.29 12.76 34.66
CA GLY A 104 38.17 13.90 33.78
C GLY A 104 38.11 15.23 34.49
N VAL A 105 38.36 16.30 33.75
CA VAL A 105 38.18 17.69 34.18
C VAL A 105 36.81 18.16 33.69
N TYR A 106 36.18 19.04 34.46
CA TYR A 106 34.87 19.59 34.08
C TYR A 106 35.06 20.98 33.47
N ALA A 107 34.40 21.21 32.35
CA ALA A 107 34.31 22.55 31.77
C ALA A 107 33.41 23.45 32.61
N THR A 108 33.58 24.74 32.44
CA THR A 108 32.81 25.76 33.18
C THR A 108 31.35 25.70 32.81
N VAL A 109 30.49 25.64 33.81
CA VAL A 109 29.02 25.68 33.60
C VAL A 109 28.60 27.13 33.40
N SER A 110 27.77 27.36 32.37
CA SER A 110 27.23 28.70 32.12
C SER A 110 26.35 29.18 33.31
N PRO A 111 26.33 30.48 33.63
CA PRO A 111 25.44 31.00 34.66
C PRO A 111 23.96 30.72 34.44
N ALA A 112 23.57 30.53 33.19
CA ALA A 112 22.21 30.16 32.83
C ALA A 112 21.85 28.74 33.31
N LEU A 113 22.78 27.77 33.17
CA LEU A 113 22.63 26.41 33.70
C LEU A 113 22.67 26.35 35.21
N ALA A 114 23.55 27.13 35.83
CA ALA A 114 23.68 27.18 37.31
C ALA A 114 22.43 27.75 37.99
N ARG A 115 21.61 28.50 37.28
CA ARG A 115 20.36 29.13 37.77
C ARG A 115 19.10 28.41 37.39
N LEU A 116 19.21 27.20 36.80
CA LEU A 116 18.10 26.42 36.37
C LEU A 116 17.10 26.09 37.48
N ARG A 117 16.00 26.85 37.54
CA ARG A 117 14.88 26.61 38.46
C ARG A 117 13.66 25.99 37.79
N ASP A 118 13.63 25.89 36.43
CA ASP A 118 12.45 25.53 35.66
C ASP A 118 12.67 24.31 34.73
N LEU A 119 13.13 23.20 35.33
CA LEU A 119 13.28 21.94 34.57
C LEU A 119 11.94 21.52 33.88
N LYS A 120 10.82 21.71 34.59
CA LYS A 120 9.48 21.42 34.07
C LYS A 120 9.12 22.21 32.80
N ARG A 121 9.62 23.44 32.69
CA ARG A 121 9.43 24.24 31.48
C ARG A 121 10.16 23.64 30.29
N TRP A 122 11.39 23.18 30.49
CA TRP A 122 12.16 22.54 29.40
C TRP A 122 11.62 21.18 29.00
N GLU A 123 11.13 20.41 29.96
CA GLU A 123 10.38 19.18 29.65
C GLU A 123 9.15 19.50 28.79
N SER A 124 8.40 20.55 29.15
CA SER A 124 7.25 20.99 28.39
C SER A 124 7.62 21.49 26.96
N ASP A 125 8.66 22.33 26.89
CA ASP A 125 9.16 22.90 25.64
C ASP A 125 9.66 21.79 24.68
N PHE A 126 10.39 20.80 25.24
CA PHE A 126 10.82 19.64 24.49
C PHE A 126 9.65 18.77 24.02
N ALA A 127 8.69 18.50 24.87
CA ALA A 127 7.53 17.75 24.50
C ALA A 127 6.67 18.47 23.43
N ASP A 128 6.59 19.80 23.47
CA ASP A 128 5.93 20.60 22.44
C ASP A 128 6.73 20.61 21.12
N TYR A 129 8.05 20.60 21.21
CA TYR A 129 8.94 20.44 20.07
C TYR A 129 8.69 19.09 19.37
N VAL A 130 8.73 17.99 20.13
CA VAL A 130 8.48 16.64 19.62
C VAL A 130 7.08 16.53 19.00
N TYR A 131 6.05 17.02 19.70
CA TYR A 131 4.68 17.03 19.21
C TYR A 131 4.51 17.71 17.85
N ARG A 132 5.14 18.88 17.66
CA ARG A 132 5.04 19.65 16.42
C ARG A 132 5.76 19.01 15.24
N ARG A 133 6.79 18.20 15.49
CA ARG A 133 7.61 17.56 14.46
C ARG A 133 7.24 16.12 14.18
N ALA A 134 6.60 15.46 15.10
CA ALA A 134 6.22 14.06 14.99
C ALA A 134 5.04 13.89 14.03
N ASN A 135 5.33 13.73 12.75
CA ASN A 135 4.36 13.40 11.73
C ASN A 135 4.74 12.07 11.09
N VAL A 136 3.88 11.08 11.26
CA VAL A 136 4.02 9.80 10.57
C VAL A 136 3.23 9.87 9.29
N THR A 137 3.90 9.72 8.15
CA THR A 137 3.25 9.71 6.84
C THR A 137 3.15 8.28 6.34
N ILE A 138 1.97 7.90 5.87
CA ILE A 138 1.71 6.62 5.23
C ILE A 138 1.09 6.82 3.86
N TRP A 139 1.24 5.82 2.98
CA TRP A 139 0.58 5.79 1.68
C TRP A 139 -0.87 5.35 1.83
N TYR A 140 -1.76 5.87 1.00
CA TYR A 140 -3.16 5.51 0.95
C TYR A 140 -3.65 5.43 -0.49
N ASN A 141 -4.44 4.39 -0.78
CA ASN A 141 -5.18 4.29 -2.03
C ASN A 141 -6.67 4.32 -1.72
N PRO A 142 -7.38 5.42 -2.06
CA PRO A 142 -8.80 5.58 -1.74
C PRO A 142 -9.71 4.61 -2.48
N ALA A 143 -9.38 4.27 -3.73
CA ALA A 143 -10.18 3.36 -4.55
C ALA A 143 -10.16 1.92 -4.00
N LEU A 144 -9.01 1.48 -3.48
CA LEU A 144 -8.83 0.17 -2.87
C LEU A 144 -9.10 0.16 -1.36
N LYS A 145 -9.26 1.33 -0.74
CA LYS A 145 -9.32 1.53 0.72
C LYS A 145 -8.16 0.86 1.44
N LEU A 146 -6.97 0.92 0.81
CA LEU A 146 -5.77 0.27 1.30
C LEU A 146 -4.83 1.31 1.89
N TYR A 147 -4.33 1.04 3.11
CA TYR A 147 -3.33 1.87 3.78
C TYR A 147 -1.95 1.20 3.71
N GLY A 148 -0.94 2.03 3.54
CA GLY A 148 0.47 1.66 3.62
C GLY A 148 0.91 1.44 5.06
N ARG A 149 2.09 0.84 5.22
CA ARG A 149 2.75 0.69 6.50
C ARG A 149 3.66 1.88 6.75
N VAL A 150 3.95 2.16 8.01
CA VAL A 150 4.95 3.18 8.35
C VAL A 150 6.30 2.77 7.79
N GLY A 151 6.98 3.71 7.12
CA GLY A 151 8.27 3.46 6.47
C GLY A 151 8.19 2.67 5.16
N GLU A 152 6.99 2.27 4.70
CA GLU A 152 6.84 1.57 3.43
C GLU A 152 7.17 2.50 2.25
N SER A 153 8.00 2.03 1.32
CA SER A 153 8.27 2.81 0.11
C SER A 153 7.03 2.92 -0.78
N ARG A 154 6.95 3.99 -1.59
CA ARG A 154 5.88 4.14 -2.59
C ARG A 154 5.83 2.96 -3.55
N ARG A 155 6.99 2.41 -3.88
CA ARG A 155 7.11 1.27 -4.80
C ARG A 155 6.48 0.01 -4.19
N ASP A 156 6.82 -0.31 -2.94
CA ASP A 156 6.32 -1.51 -2.28
C ASP A 156 4.81 -1.42 -2.02
N PHE A 157 4.35 -0.23 -1.62
CA PHE A 157 2.92 0.02 -1.48
C PHE A 157 2.18 -0.14 -2.80
N ARG A 158 2.75 0.33 -3.93
CA ARG A 158 2.16 0.16 -5.26
C ARG A 158 2.03 -1.32 -5.64
N VAL A 159 3.04 -2.13 -5.37
CA VAL A 159 2.99 -3.60 -5.60
C VAL A 159 1.82 -4.24 -4.83
N ARG A 160 1.61 -3.83 -3.58
CA ARG A 160 0.46 -4.30 -2.79
C ARG A 160 -0.88 -3.86 -3.38
N CYS A 161 -0.96 -2.63 -3.88
CA CYS A 161 -2.14 -2.14 -4.58
C CYS A 161 -2.41 -2.95 -5.85
N GLU A 162 -1.38 -3.24 -6.65
CA GLU A 162 -1.48 -4.06 -7.86
C GLU A 162 -1.98 -5.48 -7.55
N GLU A 163 -1.47 -6.09 -6.49
CA GLU A 163 -1.93 -7.41 -6.04
C GLU A 163 -3.40 -7.39 -5.59
N GLN A 164 -3.79 -6.39 -4.81
CA GLN A 164 -5.17 -6.23 -4.34
C GLN A 164 -6.13 -5.95 -5.50
N ALA A 165 -5.75 -5.07 -6.43
CA ALA A 165 -6.53 -4.75 -7.63
C ALA A 165 -6.71 -6.00 -8.51
N ARG A 166 -5.64 -6.78 -8.71
CA ARG A 166 -5.71 -8.04 -9.47
C ARG A 166 -6.68 -9.03 -8.82
N ARG A 167 -6.60 -9.23 -7.51
CA ARG A 167 -7.51 -10.12 -6.78
C ARG A 167 -8.97 -9.67 -6.91
N GLY A 168 -9.22 -8.37 -6.77
CA GLY A 168 -10.56 -7.80 -6.91
C GLY A 168 -11.11 -7.96 -8.32
N ARG A 169 -10.31 -7.63 -9.34
CA ARG A 169 -10.63 -7.82 -10.76
C ARG A 169 -10.96 -9.28 -11.07
N ASP A 170 -10.11 -10.20 -10.66
CA ASP A 170 -10.28 -11.64 -10.98
C ASP A 170 -11.53 -12.22 -10.30
N ALA A 171 -11.84 -11.75 -9.08
CA ALA A 171 -13.08 -12.13 -8.40
C ALA A 171 -14.33 -11.61 -9.14
N GLU A 172 -14.32 -10.35 -9.56
CA GLU A 172 -15.44 -9.75 -10.30
C GLU A 172 -15.62 -10.36 -11.68
N LEU A 173 -14.52 -10.61 -12.42
CA LEU A 173 -14.57 -11.32 -13.70
C LEU A 173 -15.15 -12.72 -13.56
N LYS A 174 -14.77 -13.45 -12.50
CA LYS A 174 -15.31 -14.78 -12.21
C LYS A 174 -16.82 -14.73 -11.97
N GLU A 175 -17.29 -13.76 -11.21
CA GLU A 175 -18.72 -13.60 -10.93
C GLU A 175 -19.49 -13.21 -12.20
N ALA A 176 -19.00 -12.22 -12.94
CA ALA A 176 -19.60 -11.79 -14.20
C ALA A 176 -19.67 -12.94 -15.23
N ARG A 177 -18.57 -13.71 -15.37
CA ARG A 177 -18.52 -14.89 -16.23
C ARG A 177 -19.51 -15.97 -15.81
N ALA A 178 -19.71 -16.17 -14.51
CA ALA A 178 -20.67 -17.16 -14.03
C ALA A 178 -22.12 -16.76 -14.34
N ARG A 179 -22.44 -15.46 -14.28
CA ARG A 179 -23.78 -14.92 -14.67
C ARG A 179 -24.00 -15.09 -16.16
N MET A 180 -23.09 -14.58 -16.98
CA MET A 180 -23.15 -14.67 -18.43
C MET A 180 -23.21 -16.13 -18.92
N GLY A 181 -22.40 -17.01 -18.31
CA GLY A 181 -22.41 -18.44 -18.65
C GLY A 181 -23.74 -19.13 -18.43
N LYS A 182 -24.55 -18.71 -17.45
CA LYS A 182 -25.90 -19.22 -17.25
C LYS A 182 -26.86 -18.79 -18.39
N GLU A 183 -26.74 -17.54 -18.85
CA GLU A 183 -27.55 -17.03 -19.95
C GLU A 183 -27.18 -17.69 -21.26
N MET A 184 -25.89 -17.76 -21.57
CA MET A 184 -25.41 -18.49 -22.76
C MET A 184 -25.83 -19.96 -22.75
N ALA A 185 -25.79 -20.63 -21.58
CA ALA A 185 -26.22 -22.02 -21.47
C ALA A 185 -27.72 -22.20 -21.73
N ARG A 186 -28.56 -21.20 -21.34
CA ARG A 186 -29.99 -21.21 -21.64
C ARG A 186 -30.24 -21.08 -23.13
N VAL A 187 -29.61 -20.12 -23.81
CA VAL A 187 -29.75 -19.91 -25.25
C VAL A 187 -29.20 -21.10 -26.01
N GLN A 188 -28.05 -21.67 -25.61
CA GLN A 188 -27.51 -22.90 -26.21
C GLN A 188 -28.43 -24.11 -26.03
N ALA A 189 -29.14 -24.23 -24.90
CA ALA A 189 -30.09 -25.29 -24.68
C ALA A 189 -31.34 -25.11 -25.58
N ALA A 190 -31.80 -23.88 -25.76
CA ALA A 190 -32.89 -23.56 -26.70
C ALA A 190 -32.47 -23.85 -28.13
N LEU A 191 -31.28 -23.42 -28.55
CA LEU A 191 -30.73 -23.68 -29.88
C LEU A 191 -30.64 -25.18 -30.18
N ARG A 192 -30.14 -25.97 -29.24
CA ARG A 192 -30.08 -27.45 -29.38
C ARG A 192 -31.46 -28.10 -29.45
N ARG A 193 -32.47 -27.51 -28.84
CA ARG A 193 -33.86 -27.98 -28.93
C ARG A 193 -34.41 -27.69 -30.33
N GLU A 194 -34.26 -26.45 -30.79
CA GLU A 194 -34.73 -26.00 -32.10
C GLU A 194 -34.06 -26.77 -33.24
N GLN A 195 -32.74 -27.03 -33.17
CA GLN A 195 -32.02 -27.84 -34.12
C GLN A 195 -32.57 -29.29 -34.23
N ARG A 196 -33.02 -29.88 -33.10
CA ARG A 196 -33.65 -31.21 -33.11
C ARG A 196 -35.04 -31.15 -33.67
N GLU A 197 -35.81 -30.09 -33.43
CA GLU A 197 -37.13 -29.87 -33.99
C GLU A 197 -37.04 -29.68 -35.49
N LEU A 198 -36.10 -28.87 -35.98
CA LEU A 198 -35.82 -28.70 -37.41
C LEU A 198 -35.48 -30.04 -38.10
N ALA A 199 -34.67 -30.88 -37.48
CA ALA A 199 -34.34 -32.18 -38.03
C ALA A 199 -35.59 -33.07 -38.18
N GLY A 200 -36.49 -33.06 -37.18
CA GLY A 200 -37.77 -33.79 -37.27
C GLY A 200 -38.71 -33.21 -38.33
N ASP A 201 -38.82 -31.88 -38.42
CA ASP A 201 -39.65 -31.21 -39.43
C ASP A 201 -39.17 -31.46 -40.85
N GLN A 202 -37.84 -31.52 -41.05
CA GLN A 202 -37.24 -31.88 -42.35
C GLN A 202 -37.56 -33.32 -42.73
N GLU A 203 -37.46 -34.30 -41.82
CA GLU A 203 -37.83 -35.70 -42.08
C GLU A 203 -39.31 -35.80 -42.37
N GLU A 204 -40.17 -35.06 -41.65
CA GLU A 204 -41.63 -35.08 -41.93
C GLU A 204 -41.97 -34.46 -43.31
N LEU A 205 -41.29 -33.31 -43.64
CA LEU A 205 -41.44 -32.68 -44.93
C LEU A 205 -41.07 -33.67 -46.11
N GLU A 206 -39.94 -34.33 -45.97
CA GLU A 206 -39.46 -35.29 -46.94
C GLU A 206 -40.41 -36.52 -47.06
N ALA A 207 -40.90 -37.05 -45.96
CA ALA A 207 -41.87 -38.12 -45.93
C ALA A 207 -43.20 -37.71 -46.65
N ARG A 208 -43.71 -36.51 -46.38
CA ARG A 208 -44.89 -35.92 -46.97
C ARG A 208 -44.73 -35.68 -48.48
N LYS A 209 -43.58 -35.19 -48.92
CA LYS A 209 -43.24 -35.02 -50.34
C LYS A 209 -43.23 -36.36 -51.06
N ARG A 210 -42.67 -37.43 -50.51
CA ARG A 210 -42.66 -38.78 -51.04
C ARG A 210 -44.08 -39.32 -51.15
N GLU A 211 -44.92 -39.13 -50.11
CA GLU A 211 -46.32 -39.54 -50.09
C GLU A 211 -47.17 -38.79 -51.12
N GLU A 212 -46.89 -37.48 -51.35
CA GLU A 212 -47.55 -36.69 -52.39
C GLU A 212 -47.16 -37.18 -53.77
N LEU A 213 -45.86 -37.47 -54.02
CA LEU A 213 -45.36 -37.98 -55.25
C LEU A 213 -45.95 -39.39 -55.59
N LEU A 214 -46.03 -40.27 -54.59
CA LEU A 214 -46.67 -41.63 -54.79
C LEU A 214 -48.15 -41.48 -55.14
N THR A 215 -48.87 -40.55 -54.47
CA THR A 215 -50.30 -40.32 -54.74
C THR A 215 -50.52 -39.72 -56.13
N LEU A 216 -49.62 -38.82 -56.58
CA LEU A 216 -49.66 -38.28 -57.93
C LEU A 216 -49.37 -39.38 -58.97
N GLY A 217 -48.44 -40.29 -58.71
CA GLY A 217 -48.14 -41.45 -59.53
C GLY A 217 -49.35 -42.44 -59.66
N GLU A 218 -49.96 -42.77 -58.51
CA GLU A 218 -51.19 -43.57 -58.47
C GLU A 218 -52.38 -42.89 -59.20
N SER A 219 -52.50 -41.58 -59.03
CA SER A 219 -53.54 -40.76 -59.68
C SER A 219 -53.34 -40.73 -61.19
N ALA A 220 -52.09 -40.65 -61.66
CA ALA A 220 -51.76 -40.74 -63.10
C ALA A 220 -52.03 -42.14 -63.68
N LEU A 221 -51.71 -43.19 -62.95
CA LEU A 221 -52.03 -44.58 -63.33
C LEU A 221 -53.55 -44.84 -63.39
N ASN A 222 -54.30 -44.31 -62.42
CA ASN A 222 -55.78 -44.44 -62.43
C ASN A 222 -56.47 -43.62 -63.50
N LEU A 223 -55.92 -42.49 -63.95
CA LEU A 223 -56.37 -41.74 -65.13
C LEU A 223 -56.14 -42.54 -66.42
N LEU A 224 -55.06 -43.27 -66.54
CA LEU A 224 -54.72 -44.11 -67.67
C LEU A 224 -55.61 -45.35 -67.71
N THR A 225 -56.13 -45.88 -66.59
CA THR A 225 -57.00 -47.07 -66.50
C THR A 225 -58.49 -46.77 -66.54
N GLY A 226 -58.91 -45.50 -66.72
CA GLY A 226 -60.31 -45.13 -66.94
C GLY A 226 -61.24 -45.19 -65.74
N ARG A 227 -60.79 -45.44 -64.55
CA ARG A 227 -61.59 -45.44 -63.29
C ARG A 227 -61.60 -44.06 -62.68
N ARG A 228 -62.76 -43.38 -62.67
CA ARG A 228 -62.95 -42.05 -61.95
C ARG A 228 -63.52 -42.28 -60.56
N PRO A 229 -62.76 -42.06 -59.49
CA PRO A 229 -63.32 -41.94 -58.15
C PRO A 229 -63.59 -40.46 -57.80
N TRP A 230 -64.82 -40.10 -57.54
CA TRP A 230 -65.34 -38.78 -57.22
C TRP A 230 -64.76 -38.18 -55.97
N TYR A 231 -64.22 -38.90 -55.01
CA TYR A 231 -63.69 -38.41 -53.75
C TYR A 231 -62.16 -38.13 -53.72
N MET A 232 -61.43 -38.32 -54.79
CA MET A 232 -59.98 -38.09 -54.86
C MET A 232 -59.57 -36.58 -54.79
N VAL A 233 -60.41 -35.66 -55.20
CA VAL A 233 -60.13 -34.23 -55.27
C VAL A 233 -59.97 -33.63 -53.87
N SER A 234 -60.65 -34.11 -52.83
CA SER A 234 -60.57 -33.62 -51.46
C SER A 234 -59.30 -34.09 -50.75
N HIS A 235 -58.73 -35.24 -51.10
CA HIS A 235 -57.52 -35.75 -50.49
C HIS A 235 -56.25 -35.05 -51.00
N ALA A 236 -56.18 -34.77 -52.33
CA ALA A 236 -55.06 -34.04 -52.89
C ALA A 236 -54.92 -32.62 -52.37
N SER A 237 -56.03 -31.90 -52.15
CA SER A 237 -56.01 -30.59 -51.59
C SER A 237 -55.54 -30.54 -50.06
N ARG A 238 -56.01 -31.56 -49.32
CA ARG A 238 -55.58 -31.69 -47.89
C ARG A 238 -54.08 -32.04 -47.82
N LYS A 239 -53.55 -32.97 -48.67
CA LYS A 239 -52.12 -33.30 -48.68
C LYS A 239 -51.23 -32.10 -49.04
N ARG A 240 -51.63 -31.33 -50.10
CA ARG A 240 -50.89 -30.09 -50.45
C ARG A 240 -50.89 -29.03 -49.30
N THR A 241 -51.96 -28.94 -48.52
CA THR A 241 -52.04 -28.07 -47.35
C THR A 241 -51.11 -28.54 -46.25
N LEU A 242 -51.02 -29.90 -46.03
CA LEU A 242 -50.14 -30.49 -45.06
C LEU A 242 -48.66 -30.34 -45.43
N THR A 243 -48.29 -30.52 -46.72
CA THR A 243 -46.92 -30.26 -47.21
C THR A 243 -46.54 -28.78 -47.11
N ARG A 244 -47.48 -27.88 -47.38
CA ARG A 244 -47.26 -26.42 -47.20
C ARG A 244 -47.09 -26.05 -45.73
N LYS A 245 -47.80 -26.71 -44.81
CA LYS A 245 -47.64 -26.50 -43.36
C LYS A 245 -46.24 -27.02 -42.91
N ALA A 246 -45.87 -28.24 -43.28
CA ALA A 246 -44.55 -28.79 -42.96
C ALA A 246 -43.38 -27.92 -43.50
N LYS A 247 -43.58 -27.29 -44.67
CA LYS A 247 -42.59 -26.32 -45.18
C LYS A 247 -42.53 -25.03 -44.35
N ALA A 248 -43.67 -24.57 -43.88
CA ALA A 248 -43.74 -23.37 -43.00
C ALA A 248 -43.09 -23.68 -41.63
N ASP A 249 -43.33 -24.88 -41.08
CA ASP A 249 -42.73 -25.33 -39.82
C ASP A 249 -41.18 -25.35 -39.93
N VAL A 250 -40.62 -25.86 -41.04
CA VAL A 250 -39.17 -25.83 -41.33
C VAL A 250 -38.63 -24.42 -41.45
N GLU A 251 -39.36 -23.47 -42.13
CA GLU A 251 -38.96 -22.09 -42.30
C GLU A 251 -39.00 -21.36 -40.93
N GLU A 252 -39.94 -21.65 -40.04
CA GLU A 252 -40.05 -21.11 -38.69
C GLU A 252 -38.87 -21.58 -37.81
N SER A 253 -38.56 -22.88 -37.82
CA SER A 253 -37.41 -23.40 -37.07
C SER A 253 -36.07 -22.86 -37.56
N VAL A 254 -35.87 -22.63 -38.85
CA VAL A 254 -34.66 -22.00 -39.39
C VAL A 254 -34.54 -20.53 -38.87
N ALA A 255 -35.63 -19.78 -38.94
CA ALA A 255 -35.62 -18.39 -38.44
C ALA A 255 -35.36 -18.32 -36.91
N ALA A 256 -35.93 -19.25 -36.15
CA ALA A 256 -35.68 -19.34 -34.70
C ALA A 256 -34.20 -19.70 -34.37
N ILE A 257 -33.59 -20.59 -35.17
CA ILE A 257 -32.17 -20.92 -35.05
C ILE A 257 -31.30 -19.68 -35.31
N GLU A 258 -31.55 -18.93 -36.40
CA GLU A 258 -30.80 -17.70 -36.74
C GLU A 258 -30.93 -16.65 -35.63
N ASP A 259 -32.12 -16.49 -35.05
CA ASP A 259 -32.33 -15.59 -33.94
C ASP A 259 -31.54 -16.00 -32.65
N LEU A 260 -31.55 -17.30 -32.33
CA LEU A 260 -30.83 -17.84 -31.21
C LEU A 260 -29.30 -17.77 -31.39
N GLU A 261 -28.79 -17.96 -32.59
CA GLU A 261 -27.38 -17.75 -32.94
C GLU A 261 -26.99 -16.27 -32.79
N GLY A 262 -27.83 -15.37 -33.31
CA GLY A 262 -27.66 -13.91 -33.11
C GLY A 262 -27.66 -13.50 -31.65
N GLN A 263 -28.50 -14.11 -30.82
CA GLN A 263 -28.49 -13.89 -29.36
C GLN A 263 -27.18 -14.36 -28.71
N LEU A 264 -26.62 -15.49 -29.14
CA LEU A 264 -25.32 -15.99 -28.64
C LEU A 264 -24.17 -15.04 -29.01
N ASP A 265 -24.16 -14.51 -30.23
CA ASP A 265 -23.17 -13.55 -30.69
C ASP A 265 -23.29 -12.25 -29.92
N ALA A 266 -24.50 -11.74 -29.69
CA ALA A 266 -24.73 -10.54 -28.88
C ALA A 266 -24.25 -10.74 -27.46
N LEU A 267 -24.53 -11.87 -26.82
CA LEU A 267 -24.03 -12.18 -25.47
C LEU A 267 -22.50 -12.30 -25.44
N ALA A 268 -21.88 -12.79 -26.50
CA ALA A 268 -20.41 -12.87 -26.57
C ALA A 268 -19.76 -11.47 -26.67
N GLU A 269 -20.36 -10.55 -27.44
CA GLU A 269 -19.88 -9.17 -27.50
C GLU A 269 -20.13 -8.42 -26.17
N GLU A 270 -21.32 -8.58 -25.57
CA GLU A 270 -21.59 -8.02 -24.25
C GLU A 270 -20.56 -8.50 -23.19
N TRP A 271 -20.19 -9.77 -23.25
CA TRP A 271 -19.14 -10.29 -22.37
C TRP A 271 -17.79 -9.62 -22.60
N LYS A 272 -17.37 -9.39 -23.84
CA LYS A 272 -16.10 -8.71 -24.17
C LYS A 272 -16.10 -7.29 -23.65
N GLU A 273 -17.16 -6.53 -23.90
CA GLU A 273 -17.32 -5.16 -23.42
C GLU A 273 -17.28 -5.11 -21.89
N ARG A 274 -18.03 -5.97 -21.23
CA ARG A 274 -18.07 -6.05 -19.76
C ARG A 274 -16.72 -6.42 -19.15
N ALA A 275 -16.02 -7.35 -19.75
CA ALA A 275 -14.69 -7.75 -19.30
C ALA A 275 -13.67 -6.60 -19.47
N ALA A 276 -13.75 -5.85 -20.56
CA ALA A 276 -12.92 -4.67 -20.79
C ALA A 276 -13.20 -3.56 -19.77
N GLU A 277 -14.48 -3.24 -19.52
CA GLU A 277 -14.87 -2.26 -18.50
C GLU A 277 -14.34 -2.61 -17.09
N ILE A 278 -14.46 -3.88 -16.71
CA ILE A 278 -13.94 -4.37 -15.43
C ILE A 278 -12.43 -4.15 -15.39
N HIS A 279 -11.74 -4.53 -16.46
CA HIS A 279 -10.28 -4.39 -16.54
C HIS A 279 -9.83 -2.93 -16.40
N ASP A 280 -10.44 -2.02 -17.17
CA ASP A 280 -10.08 -0.60 -17.18
C ASP A 280 -10.38 0.08 -15.85
N ARG A 281 -11.51 -0.23 -15.23
CA ARG A 281 -11.87 0.29 -13.92
C ARG A 281 -10.85 -0.11 -12.85
N TRP A 282 -10.44 -1.38 -12.81
CA TRP A 282 -9.44 -1.85 -11.85
C TRP A 282 -8.04 -1.31 -12.16
N ALA A 283 -7.67 -1.14 -13.43
CA ALA A 283 -6.43 -0.47 -13.81
C ALA A 283 -6.40 0.99 -13.32
N GLY A 284 -7.51 1.71 -13.43
CA GLY A 284 -7.65 3.08 -12.97
C GLY A 284 -7.48 3.24 -11.45
N THR A 285 -7.73 2.19 -10.64
CA THR A 285 -7.55 2.26 -9.18
C THR A 285 -6.11 2.49 -8.78
N LEU A 286 -5.14 2.10 -9.60
CA LEU A 286 -3.71 2.20 -9.29
C LEU A 286 -3.15 3.61 -9.43
N ALA A 287 -3.83 4.50 -10.11
CA ALA A 287 -3.42 5.89 -10.29
C ALA A 287 -3.59 6.75 -9.02
N GLN A 288 -4.44 6.32 -8.09
CA GLN A 288 -4.85 7.08 -6.93
C GLN A 288 -4.04 6.71 -5.68
N ILE A 289 -2.74 7.05 -5.67
CA ILE A 289 -1.89 6.86 -4.49
C ILE A 289 -1.52 8.23 -3.93
N GLU A 290 -1.93 8.48 -2.69
CA GLU A 290 -1.68 9.71 -1.95
C GLU A 290 -0.99 9.46 -0.62
N GLN A 291 -0.48 10.52 0.00
CA GLN A 291 0.09 10.46 1.34
C GLN A 291 -0.91 10.98 2.36
N VAL A 292 -1.03 10.26 3.47
CA VAL A 292 -1.84 10.66 4.62
C VAL A 292 -0.95 10.82 5.82
N ALA A 293 -0.99 12.01 6.45
CA ALA A 293 -0.29 12.27 7.68
C ALA A 293 -1.11 11.80 8.88
N ILE A 294 -0.46 11.12 9.80
CA ILE A 294 -1.01 10.72 11.10
C ILE A 294 -0.28 11.54 12.15
N THR A 295 -0.98 12.48 12.72
CA THR A 295 -0.44 13.36 13.77
C THR A 295 -0.73 12.72 15.13
N PRO A 296 0.29 12.48 15.97
CA PRO A 296 0.10 12.03 17.34
C PRO A 296 -0.65 13.08 18.15
N ARG A 297 -1.20 12.71 19.29
CA ARG A 297 -1.75 13.66 20.25
C ARG A 297 -0.63 14.17 21.14
N ARG A 298 -0.83 15.34 21.77
CA ARG A 298 0.12 15.87 22.76
C ARG A 298 0.37 14.88 23.91
N ALA A 299 -0.67 14.14 24.32
CA ALA A 299 -0.60 13.12 25.36
C ALA A 299 0.17 11.83 24.93
N ASP A 300 0.43 11.65 23.64
CA ASP A 300 1.18 10.51 23.11
C ASP A 300 2.70 10.78 23.10
N VAL A 301 3.12 11.96 23.52
CA VAL A 301 4.53 12.33 23.73
C VAL A 301 4.88 12.14 25.20
N THR A 302 5.87 11.32 25.46
CA THR A 302 6.40 11.06 26.81
C THR A 302 7.84 11.52 26.89
N VAL A 303 8.15 12.44 27.83
CA VAL A 303 9.53 12.82 28.15
C VAL A 303 10.06 11.82 29.16
N GLU A 304 11.13 11.10 28.80
CA GLU A 304 11.73 10.05 29.62
C GLU A 304 12.87 10.57 30.49
N PHE A 305 13.53 11.60 29.99
CA PHE A 305 14.62 12.28 30.66
C PHE A 305 14.73 13.73 30.16
N CYS A 306 14.96 14.65 31.03
CA CYS A 306 15.39 16.02 30.73
C CYS A 306 16.35 16.46 31.84
N GLY A 307 17.56 16.85 31.47
CA GLY A 307 18.56 17.19 32.46
C GLY A 307 19.93 17.50 31.88
N LEU A 308 20.89 17.69 32.73
CA LEU A 308 22.27 17.95 32.35
C LEU A 308 22.98 16.67 31.94
N ALA A 309 23.56 16.68 30.76
CA ALA A 309 24.47 15.64 30.29
C ALA A 309 25.91 16.16 30.22
N TRP A 310 26.80 15.41 30.84
CA TRP A 310 28.22 15.67 30.75
C TRP A 310 28.77 14.90 29.53
N VAL A 311 29.14 15.66 28.49
CA VAL A 311 29.64 15.11 27.21
C VAL A 311 31.16 15.10 27.25
N PRO A 312 31.80 13.93 27.07
CA PRO A 312 33.25 13.82 27.06
C PRO A 312 33.83 14.34 25.75
N SER A 313 34.95 15.06 25.85
CA SER A 313 35.82 15.45 24.73
C SER A 313 37.29 15.29 25.12
N TRP A 314 38.15 14.98 24.15
CA TRP A 314 39.60 14.98 24.37
C TRP A 314 40.14 16.37 24.10
N GLN A 315 40.58 17.04 25.13
CA GLN A 315 41.33 18.30 25.00
C GLN A 315 42.80 17.99 24.89
N VAL A 316 43.40 18.48 23.83
CA VAL A 316 44.79 18.20 23.45
C VAL A 316 45.55 19.53 23.40
N MET A 317 46.74 19.54 23.99
CA MET A 317 47.70 20.61 23.83
C MET A 317 48.82 20.09 22.89
N LEU A 318 49.03 20.77 21.78
CA LEU A 318 50.10 20.46 20.85
C LEU A 318 51.45 21.10 21.32
N GLU A 319 52.57 20.64 20.78
CA GLU A 319 53.88 21.22 21.10
C GLU A 319 54.06 22.67 20.69
N ASP A 320 53.35 23.10 19.64
CA ASP A 320 53.29 24.50 19.19
C ASP A 320 52.44 25.40 20.07
N GLY A 321 51.85 24.87 21.13
CA GLY A 321 50.93 25.59 22.05
C GLY A 321 49.47 25.67 21.59
N GLN A 322 49.13 25.10 20.45
CA GLN A 322 47.74 25.09 19.99
C GLN A 322 46.92 24.11 20.83
N ARG A 323 45.67 24.53 21.13
CA ARG A 323 44.65 23.65 21.74
C ARG A 323 43.69 23.09 20.70
N LEU A 324 43.46 21.78 20.81
CA LEU A 324 42.45 21.07 20.01
C LEU A 324 41.45 20.38 20.93
N ASP A 325 40.20 20.46 20.57
CA ASP A 325 39.14 19.64 21.18
C ASP A 325 38.72 18.57 20.20
N LEU A 326 39.05 17.31 20.50
CA LEU A 326 38.71 16.15 19.67
C LEU A 326 37.48 15.44 20.26
N PRO A 327 36.60 14.87 19.44
CA PRO A 327 35.45 14.17 19.96
C PRO A 327 35.86 12.91 20.70
N ALA A 328 35.34 12.70 21.91
CA ALA A 328 35.44 11.43 22.61
C ALA A 328 34.19 10.57 22.41
N ARG A 329 33.26 11.03 21.57
CA ARG A 329 32.07 10.33 21.10
C ARG A 329 31.84 10.68 19.63
N GLY A 330 31.35 9.70 18.84
CA GLY A 330 30.96 9.96 17.45
C GLY A 330 29.82 10.99 17.39
N SER A 331 29.97 11.98 16.52
CA SER A 331 28.82 12.71 15.98
C SER A 331 28.25 11.83 14.89
N ASP A 332 27.04 11.32 15.09
CA ASP A 332 26.29 10.68 14.01
C ASP A 332 25.93 11.71 12.95
#